data_5a16d2faf831ec5b40c14bd464b8469e
#
_entry.id   5a16d2faf831ec5b40c14bd464b8469e
#
_cell.length_a   1.000
_cell.length_b   1.000
_cell.length_c   1.000
_cell.angle_alpha   90.00
_cell.angle_beta   90.00
_cell.angle_gamma   90.00
#
_symmetry.space_group_name_H-M   'P 1'
#
loop_
_entity.id
_entity.type
_entity.pdbx_description
1 polymer ?
#
loop_
_entity_poly.entity_id
_entity_poly.type
_entity_poly.pdbx_seq_one_letter_code
_entity_poly.pdbx_strand_id
1 'polypeptide(L)'
;MAIKTVTDQSFANDVLGSSEPVLVDFWAEWCGPCRMIGPALEEIAGELGDKVTVAKLNIDENPDTPSRYGVRGIPTMLLFKGGQPVAQKVGAAPRSQIQQWLEANLDAAPQSSSQSSAA
;
A
#
# COMPACT_ATOMS: atom_id res chain seq x y z
N MET A 1 -4.97 5.07 -16.16
CA MET A 1 -4.83 5.30 -14.73
C MET A 1 -3.87 4.31 -14.16
N ALA A 2 -2.90 4.83 -13.44
CA ALA A 2 -1.84 3.98 -12.92
C ALA A 2 -2.23 3.25 -11.63
N ILE A 3 -3.23 3.74 -10.91
CA ILE A 3 -3.64 3.14 -9.64
C ILE A 3 -4.81 2.19 -9.86
N LYS A 4 -4.66 0.98 -9.33
CA LYS A 4 -5.64 -0.08 -9.47
C LYS A 4 -6.57 -0.09 -8.26
N THR A 5 -7.86 -0.25 -8.49
CA THR A 5 -8.81 -0.40 -7.39
C THR A 5 -8.90 -1.88 -7.03
N VAL A 6 -8.77 -2.19 -5.74
CA VAL A 6 -8.90 -3.57 -5.25
C VAL A 6 -10.00 -3.61 -4.18
N THR A 7 -10.55 -4.80 -4.00
CA THR A 7 -11.66 -5.03 -3.09
C THR A 7 -11.35 -6.23 -2.20
N ASP A 8 -12.21 -6.46 -1.19
CA ASP A 8 -12.07 -7.67 -0.38
C ASP A 8 -12.07 -8.92 -1.24
N GLN A 9 -12.89 -8.94 -2.29
CA GLN A 9 -13.01 -10.10 -3.17
C GLN A 9 -11.82 -10.25 -4.10
N SER A 10 -11.24 -9.15 -4.57
CA SER A 10 -10.15 -9.21 -5.53
C SER A 10 -8.78 -9.25 -4.88
N PHE A 11 -8.71 -9.05 -3.57
CA PHE A 11 -7.43 -8.86 -2.88
C PHE A 11 -6.49 -10.05 -3.05
N ALA A 12 -7.02 -11.26 -2.92
CA ALA A 12 -6.19 -12.46 -3.04
C ALA A 12 -5.53 -12.55 -4.41
N ASN A 13 -6.31 -12.32 -5.47
CA ASN A 13 -5.76 -12.40 -6.83
C ASN A 13 -4.87 -11.21 -7.15
N ASP A 14 -5.33 -10.00 -6.81
CA ASP A 14 -4.69 -8.79 -7.30
C ASP A 14 -3.48 -8.39 -6.48
N VAL A 15 -3.46 -8.73 -5.20
CA VAL A 15 -2.38 -8.33 -4.30
C VAL A 15 -1.57 -9.52 -3.86
N LEU A 16 -2.22 -10.51 -3.24
CA LEU A 16 -1.48 -11.64 -2.67
C LEU A 16 -0.89 -12.54 -3.74
N GLY A 17 -1.57 -12.67 -4.87
CA GLY A 17 -1.09 -13.49 -5.98
C GLY A 17 -0.20 -12.75 -6.97
N SER A 18 0.11 -11.49 -6.70
CA SER A 18 0.90 -10.70 -7.64
C SER A 18 2.36 -11.12 -7.59
N SER A 19 2.98 -11.23 -8.79
CA SER A 19 4.41 -11.48 -8.88
C SER A 19 5.24 -10.22 -8.65
N GLU A 20 4.61 -9.06 -8.70
CA GLU A 20 5.26 -7.77 -8.46
C GLU A 20 4.89 -7.25 -7.08
N PRO A 21 5.73 -6.40 -6.49
CA PRO A 21 5.33 -5.72 -5.26
C PRO A 21 4.08 -4.89 -5.49
N VAL A 22 3.23 -4.83 -4.47
CA VAL A 22 1.99 -4.05 -4.54
C VAL A 22 1.92 -3.14 -3.32
N LEU A 23 1.79 -1.84 -3.58
CA LEU A 23 1.54 -0.85 -2.54
C LEU A 23 0.04 -0.65 -2.45
N VAL A 24 -0.54 -0.94 -1.28
CA VAL A 24 -1.98 -0.79 -1.08
C VAL A 24 -2.24 0.41 -0.18
N ASP A 25 -3.03 1.35 -0.67
CA ASP A 25 -3.47 2.53 0.05
C ASP A 25 -4.87 2.28 0.59
N PHE A 26 -4.99 2.17 1.92
CA PHE A 26 -6.30 2.03 2.58
C PHE A 26 -6.84 3.43 2.84
N TRP A 27 -8.04 3.71 2.31
CA TRP A 27 -8.57 5.07 2.28
C TRP A 27 -10.09 5.09 2.43
N ALA A 28 -10.64 6.28 2.62
CA ALA A 28 -12.10 6.48 2.59
C ALA A 28 -12.38 7.87 2.02
N GLU A 29 -13.57 8.04 1.47
CA GLU A 29 -13.94 9.30 0.84
C GLU A 29 -14.01 10.47 1.82
N TRP A 30 -14.44 10.20 3.05
CA TRP A 30 -14.55 11.23 4.09
C TRP A 30 -13.21 11.63 4.68
N CYS A 31 -12.15 10.96 4.32
CA CYS A 31 -10.83 11.15 4.93
C CYS A 31 -10.05 12.22 4.16
N GLY A 32 -9.92 13.40 4.76
CA GLY A 32 -9.19 14.50 4.14
C GLY A 32 -7.74 14.17 3.84
N PRO A 33 -6.98 13.67 4.84
CA PRO A 33 -5.58 13.30 4.57
C PRO A 33 -5.41 12.24 3.47
N CYS A 34 -6.36 11.30 3.36
CA CYS A 34 -6.33 10.30 2.27
C CYS A 34 -6.40 11.00 0.92
N ARG A 35 -7.28 11.99 0.81
CA ARG A 35 -7.47 12.70 -0.44
C ARG A 35 -6.26 13.57 -0.77
N MET A 36 -5.55 14.05 0.25
CA MET A 36 -4.36 14.85 0.03
C MET A 36 -3.23 14.08 -0.63
N ILE A 37 -3.09 12.80 -0.29
CA ILE A 37 -1.99 12.02 -0.88
C ILE A 37 -2.34 11.38 -2.21
N GLY A 38 -3.61 11.48 -2.64
CA GLY A 38 -4.03 10.88 -3.91
C GLY A 38 -3.18 11.29 -5.09
N PRO A 39 -3.02 12.60 -5.34
CA PRO A 39 -2.18 13.02 -6.47
C PRO A 39 -0.74 12.55 -6.37
N ALA A 40 -0.17 12.53 -5.16
CA ALA A 40 1.19 12.04 -4.98
C ALA A 40 1.30 10.57 -5.35
N LEU A 41 0.31 9.77 -4.97
CA LEU A 41 0.30 8.34 -5.30
C LEU A 41 0.15 8.13 -6.80
N GLU A 42 -0.65 8.97 -7.48
CA GLU A 42 -0.77 8.87 -8.93
C GLU A 42 0.58 9.12 -9.61
N GLU A 43 1.32 10.12 -9.13
CA GLU A 43 2.62 10.42 -9.69
C GLU A 43 3.62 9.30 -9.43
N ILE A 44 3.62 8.77 -8.22
CA ILE A 44 4.50 7.65 -7.87
C ILE A 44 4.16 6.44 -8.72
N ALA A 45 2.88 6.15 -8.90
CA ALA A 45 2.46 5.02 -9.72
C ALA A 45 2.93 5.17 -11.16
N GLY A 46 2.89 6.40 -11.69
CA GLY A 46 3.37 6.66 -13.03
C GLY A 46 4.88 6.49 -13.17
N GLU A 47 5.62 6.94 -12.16
CA GLU A 47 7.09 6.89 -12.22
C GLU A 47 7.64 5.50 -11.93
N LEU A 48 7.02 4.76 -11.03
CA LEU A 48 7.54 3.48 -10.57
C LEU A 48 6.70 2.30 -11.03
N GLY A 49 5.86 2.51 -12.05
CA GLY A 49 4.89 1.50 -12.47
C GLY A 49 5.51 0.20 -12.95
N ASP A 50 6.77 0.21 -13.36
CA ASP A 50 7.47 -1.02 -13.77
C ASP A 50 8.11 -1.75 -12.58
N LYS A 51 8.09 -1.14 -11.38
CA LYS A 51 8.69 -1.74 -10.19
C LYS A 51 7.66 -2.11 -9.15
N VAL A 52 6.54 -1.41 -9.10
CA VAL A 52 5.52 -1.63 -8.08
C VAL A 52 4.15 -1.29 -8.67
N THR A 53 3.17 -2.10 -8.33
CA THR A 53 1.78 -1.79 -8.64
C THR A 53 1.22 -1.00 -7.47
N VAL A 54 0.60 0.14 -7.73
CA VAL A 54 -0.08 0.92 -6.70
C VAL A 54 -1.56 0.61 -6.77
N ALA A 55 -2.13 0.23 -5.65
CA ALA A 55 -3.54 -0.13 -5.55
C ALA A 55 -4.17 0.66 -4.42
N LYS A 56 -5.48 0.83 -4.47
CA LYS A 56 -6.21 1.46 -3.38
C LYS A 56 -7.43 0.64 -3.03
N LEU A 57 -7.75 0.63 -1.75
CA LEU A 57 -8.88 -0.12 -1.20
C LEU A 57 -9.69 0.79 -0.29
N ASN A 58 -10.97 0.97 -0.61
CA ASN A 58 -11.89 1.79 0.18
C ASN A 58 -12.36 0.97 1.37
N ILE A 59 -12.05 1.42 2.59
CA ILE A 59 -12.34 0.64 3.79
C ILE A 59 -13.80 0.60 4.16
N ASP A 60 -14.59 1.57 3.69
CA ASP A 60 -16.02 1.58 3.99
C ASP A 60 -16.75 0.50 3.20
N GLU A 61 -16.30 0.26 1.96
CA GLU A 61 -16.89 -0.76 1.11
C GLU A 61 -16.24 -2.11 1.30
N ASN A 62 -15.05 -2.15 1.89
CA ASN A 62 -14.25 -3.37 2.01
C ASN A 62 -13.66 -3.47 3.40
N PRO A 63 -14.47 -3.83 4.40
CA PRO A 63 -14.02 -3.84 5.79
C PRO A 63 -13.17 -5.03 6.19
N ASP A 64 -13.20 -6.12 5.43
CA ASP A 64 -12.54 -7.36 5.84
C ASP A 64 -11.02 -7.26 5.74
N THR A 65 -10.52 -6.68 4.65
CA THR A 65 -9.07 -6.61 4.42
C THR A 65 -8.38 -5.72 5.44
N PRO A 66 -8.85 -4.48 5.71
CA PRO A 66 -8.19 -3.68 6.75
C PRO A 66 -8.22 -4.34 8.10
N SER A 67 -9.31 -5.03 8.43
CA SER A 67 -9.40 -5.75 9.71
C SER A 67 -8.36 -6.85 9.79
N ARG A 68 -8.18 -7.60 8.70
CA ARG A 68 -7.22 -8.70 8.67
C ARG A 68 -5.79 -8.23 8.92
N TYR A 69 -5.44 -7.06 8.40
CA TYR A 69 -4.07 -6.55 8.51
C TYR A 69 -3.89 -5.54 9.63
N GLY A 70 -4.90 -5.38 10.48
CA GLY A 70 -4.79 -4.51 11.64
C GLY A 70 -4.74 -3.03 11.31
N VAL A 71 -5.33 -2.63 10.18
CA VAL A 71 -5.38 -1.23 9.79
C VAL A 71 -6.45 -0.53 10.62
N ARG A 72 -6.04 0.45 11.41
CA ARG A 72 -6.95 1.16 12.31
C ARG A 72 -7.15 2.61 11.93
N GLY A 73 -6.10 3.24 11.40
CA GLY A 73 -6.18 4.63 10.97
C GLY A 73 -5.95 4.73 9.49
N ILE A 74 -6.41 5.80 8.90
CA ILE A 74 -6.22 6.04 7.47
C ILE A 74 -5.74 7.45 7.24
N PRO A 75 -4.93 7.67 6.18
CA PRO A 75 -4.48 6.64 5.25
C PRO A 75 -3.45 5.73 5.89
N THR A 76 -3.46 4.48 5.48
CA THR A 76 -2.40 3.53 5.80
C THR A 76 -1.97 2.90 4.50
N MET A 77 -0.67 2.87 4.26
CA MET A 77 -0.10 2.23 3.09
C MET A 77 0.66 0.99 3.54
N LEU A 78 0.33 -0.15 2.93
CA LEU A 78 1.04 -1.41 3.17
C LEU A 78 1.71 -1.83 1.88
N LEU A 79 2.98 -2.19 1.96
CA LEU A 79 3.71 -2.72 0.81
C LEU A 79 3.74 -4.23 0.94
N PHE A 80 3.24 -4.92 -0.09
CA PHE A 80 3.21 -6.38 -0.16
C PHE A 80 4.25 -6.86 -1.15
N LYS A 81 5.00 -7.90 -0.76
CA LYS A 81 5.94 -8.57 -1.65
C LYS A 81 5.76 -10.07 -1.46
N GLY A 82 5.49 -10.77 -2.56
CA GLY A 82 5.29 -12.20 -2.50
C GLY A 82 4.14 -12.63 -1.60
N GLY A 83 3.07 -11.83 -1.54
CA GLY A 83 1.91 -12.11 -0.73
C GLY A 83 2.06 -11.74 0.75
N GLN A 84 3.16 -11.08 1.14
CA GLN A 84 3.42 -10.74 2.52
C GLN A 84 3.53 -9.23 2.68
N PRO A 85 2.93 -8.64 3.72
CA PRO A 85 3.18 -7.23 4.01
C PRO A 85 4.61 -7.09 4.58
N VAL A 86 5.40 -6.24 3.94
CA VAL A 86 6.81 -6.05 4.32
C VAL A 86 7.08 -4.67 4.90
N ALA A 87 6.19 -3.72 4.72
CA ALA A 87 6.39 -2.37 5.23
C ALA A 87 5.05 -1.67 5.40
N GLN A 88 4.99 -0.73 6.33
CA GLN A 88 3.78 0.01 6.64
C GLN A 88 4.11 1.47 6.84
N LYS A 89 3.24 2.34 6.34
CA LYS A 89 3.35 3.77 6.59
C LYS A 89 1.96 4.30 6.92
N VAL A 90 1.82 4.89 8.09
CA VAL A 90 0.54 5.40 8.59
C VAL A 90 0.54 6.92 8.49
N GLY A 91 -0.55 7.48 8.01
CA GLY A 91 -0.74 8.90 7.93
C GLY A 91 -0.29 9.50 6.60
N ALA A 92 -0.72 10.73 6.36
CA ALA A 92 -0.33 11.45 5.16
C ALA A 92 1.09 11.97 5.30
N ALA A 93 1.78 12.10 4.18
CA ALA A 93 3.14 12.63 4.15
C ALA A 93 3.37 13.25 2.76
N PRO A 94 4.35 14.15 2.64
CA PRO A 94 4.71 14.67 1.33
C PRO A 94 5.17 13.56 0.40
N ARG A 95 4.99 13.81 -0.91
CA ARG A 95 5.33 12.81 -1.92
C ARG A 95 6.76 12.30 -1.76
N SER A 96 7.71 13.19 -1.51
CA SER A 96 9.12 12.77 -1.42
C SER A 96 9.33 11.77 -0.29
N GLN A 97 8.64 11.95 0.83
CA GLN A 97 8.78 11.02 1.95
C GLN A 97 8.15 9.67 1.63
N ILE A 98 6.98 9.68 0.99
CA ILE A 98 6.33 8.43 0.60
C ILE A 98 7.22 7.68 -0.38
N GLN A 99 7.77 8.40 -1.36
CA GLN A 99 8.60 7.77 -2.39
C GLN A 99 9.89 7.21 -1.79
N GLN A 100 10.54 7.95 -0.90
CA GLN A 100 11.75 7.46 -0.24
C GLN A 100 11.48 6.21 0.57
N TRP A 101 10.38 6.22 1.33
CA TRP A 101 10.00 5.06 2.12
C TRP A 101 9.73 3.86 1.21
N LEU A 102 9.01 4.10 0.13
CA LEU A 102 8.66 3.03 -0.80
C LEU A 102 9.90 2.45 -1.46
N GLU A 103 10.77 3.30 -1.99
CA GLU A 103 11.96 2.84 -2.69
C GLU A 103 12.89 2.08 -1.76
N ALA A 104 13.02 2.54 -0.51
CA ALA A 104 13.86 1.84 0.46
C ALA A 104 13.37 0.42 0.71
N ASN A 105 12.04 0.25 0.72
CA ASN A 105 11.45 -1.06 0.99
C ASN A 105 11.32 -1.92 -0.25
N LEU A 106 11.27 -1.33 -1.43
CA LEU A 106 11.31 -2.09 -2.68
C LEU A 106 12.66 -2.74 -2.88
N ASP A 107 13.73 -2.05 -2.49
CA ASP A 107 15.08 -2.56 -2.64
C ASP A 107 15.45 -3.58 -1.57
N ALA A 108 14.75 -3.57 -0.44
CA ALA A 108 15.05 -4.49 0.65
C ALA A 108 14.60 -5.91 0.30
N ALA A 109 15.33 -6.89 0.82
CA ALA A 109 14.92 -8.28 0.65
C ALA A 109 13.61 -8.51 1.41
N PRO A 110 12.73 -9.30 0.85
CA PRO A 110 11.50 -9.65 1.58
C PRO A 110 11.87 -10.54 2.76
N GLN A 111 11.30 -10.30 3.90
CA GLN A 111 11.62 -11.15 4.98
C GLN A 111 11.03 -11.01 6.19
N SER A 112 11.10 -11.14 6.11
CA SER A 112 10.95 -10.89 6.86
C SER A 112 11.35 -10.73 7.87
N SER A 113 11.68 -10.83 7.81
CA SER A 113 12.11 -10.76 8.55
C SER A 113 12.34 -10.21 9.41
N SER A 114 12.52 -10.07 9.42
CA SER A 114 12.88 -9.64 10.01
C SER A 114 12.54 -9.18 10.87
N GLN A 115 12.13 -9.30 10.84
CA GLN A 115 11.99 -9.09 11.47
C GLN A 115 11.82 -8.80 12.28
N SER A 116 11.69 -8.97 12.23
CA SER A 116 11.61 -8.87 12.84
C SER A 116 11.74 -8.62 13.70
N SER A 117 11.99 -8.67 13.67
CA SER A 117 12.30 -8.56 14.32
C SER A 117 12.37 -8.10 15.06
N ALA A 118 12.44 -7.90 14.93
CA ALA A 118 12.60 -7.36 15.55
C ALA A 118 12.47 -7.04 16.38
N ALA A 119 12.46 -7.02 16.55
CA ALA A 119 12.39 -6.73 17.27
C ALA A 119 12.42 -6.54 17.82
#